data_82ff6fb4ea026c2a3d33ad70a8440285
#
_entry.id   82ff6fb4ea026c2a3d33ad70a8440285
#
_cell.length_a   1.000
_cell.length_b   1.000
_cell.length_c   1.000
_cell.angle_alpha   90.00
_cell.angle_beta   90.00
_cell.angle_gamma   90.00
#
_symmetry.space_group_name_H-M   'P 1'
#
loop_
_entity.id
_entity.type
_entity.pdbx_description
1 polymer ?
#
loop_
_entity_poly.entity_id
_entity_poly.type
_entity_poly.pdbx_seq_one_letter_code
_entity_poly.pdbx_strand_id
1 'polypeptide(L)'
;GIRNTFEARGYTAWDPTSPAFIIGTTLCIPSIFISYTGETLDYKTPLLRSLNVIDQAATDVMKSYFDKNVEKVIPTLGWEQEYFLIDSALFQSRPDLILTGRTLLGHSPAKGQQLDDHYFGSIPTRTLNFMKELEIECMKLGIPVTTRHNEVAPNQFELAPMFEEANVAVDHN
;
A
#
# COMPACT_ATOMS: atom_id res chain seq x y z
N GLY A 1 4.50 -29.35 20.93
CA GLY A 1 3.78 -28.28 21.60
C GLY A 1 2.27 -28.41 21.43
N ILE A 2 1.51 -27.64 22.14
CA ILE A 2 0.03 -27.71 22.11
C ILE A 2 -0.57 -27.57 20.71
N ARG A 3 0.11 -26.84 19.84
CA ARG A 3 -0.32 -26.64 18.45
C ARG A 3 -0.38 -27.93 17.63
N ASN A 4 0.40 -28.93 18.00
CA ASN A 4 0.40 -30.23 17.31
C ASN A 4 -0.76 -31.13 17.73
N THR A 5 -1.57 -30.71 18.70
CA THR A 5 -2.73 -31.45 19.19
C THR A 5 -4.04 -31.05 18.53
N PHE A 6 -4.03 -30.05 17.65
CA PHE A 6 -5.22 -29.57 16.93
C PHE A 6 -5.15 -29.98 15.46
N GLU A 7 -6.30 -30.27 14.88
CA GLU A 7 -6.43 -30.45 13.44
C GLU A 7 -6.05 -29.17 12.69
N ALA A 8 -5.47 -29.33 11.50
CA ALA A 8 -5.21 -28.23 10.62
C ALA A 8 -6.54 -27.57 10.19
N ARG A 9 -6.68 -26.28 10.46
CA ARG A 9 -7.88 -25.50 10.10
C ARG A 9 -7.65 -24.53 8.97
N GLY A 10 -6.42 -24.40 8.50
CA GLY A 10 -6.03 -23.53 7.41
C GLY A 10 -4.63 -23.81 6.93
N TYR A 11 -4.30 -23.21 5.81
CA TYR A 11 -3.01 -23.32 5.14
C TYR A 11 -2.45 -21.94 4.86
N THR A 12 -1.13 -21.83 5.00
CA THR A 12 -0.36 -20.71 4.44
C THR A 12 0.30 -21.21 3.16
N ALA A 13 0.10 -20.52 2.06
CA ALA A 13 0.75 -20.80 0.79
C ALA A 13 1.58 -19.60 0.35
N TRP A 14 2.76 -19.85 -0.18
CA TRP A 14 3.58 -18.81 -0.78
C TRP A 14 2.92 -18.27 -2.03
N ASP A 15 2.99 -16.92 -2.19
CA ASP A 15 2.61 -16.27 -3.44
C ASP A 15 3.85 -16.05 -4.31
N PRO A 16 4.07 -16.86 -5.35
CA PRO A 16 5.24 -16.74 -6.23
C PRO A 16 5.16 -15.52 -7.17
N THR A 17 4.05 -14.82 -7.21
CA THR A 17 3.85 -13.64 -8.08
C THR A 17 4.27 -12.34 -7.39
N SER A 18 4.64 -12.40 -6.11
CA SER A 18 5.20 -11.28 -5.35
C SER A 18 6.63 -11.56 -4.92
N PRO A 19 7.53 -10.56 -5.02
CA PRO A 19 8.92 -10.75 -4.64
C PRO A 19 9.07 -10.91 -3.12
N ALA A 20 9.92 -11.83 -2.69
CA ALA A 20 10.38 -11.90 -1.31
C ALA A 20 11.33 -10.72 -1.03
N PHE A 21 11.35 -10.23 0.21
CA PHE A 21 12.16 -9.09 0.61
C PHE A 21 12.77 -9.27 2.00
N ILE A 22 13.70 -8.40 2.37
CA ILE A 22 14.41 -8.49 3.65
C ILE A 22 14.18 -7.21 4.45
N ILE A 23 13.78 -7.39 5.71
CA ILE A 23 13.73 -6.31 6.71
C ILE A 23 14.72 -6.65 7.83
N GLY A 24 15.77 -5.86 7.94
CA GLY A 24 16.84 -6.14 8.90
C GLY A 24 17.52 -7.49 8.60
N THR A 25 17.32 -8.48 9.46
CA THR A 25 17.83 -9.85 9.29
C THR A 25 16.72 -10.86 8.97
N THR A 26 15.49 -10.39 8.70
CA THR A 26 14.33 -11.25 8.50
C THR A 26 13.98 -11.32 7.01
N LEU A 27 13.93 -12.55 6.47
CA LEU A 27 13.37 -12.82 5.15
C LEU A 27 11.85 -12.84 5.25
N CYS A 28 11.20 -11.97 4.49
CA CYS A 28 9.75 -11.87 4.37
C CYS A 28 9.30 -12.49 3.04
N ILE A 29 8.39 -13.44 3.10
CA ILE A 29 7.86 -14.14 1.92
C ILE A 29 6.37 -13.84 1.84
N PRO A 30 5.91 -13.13 0.78
CA PRO A 30 4.49 -12.87 0.56
C PRO A 30 3.70 -14.19 0.52
N SER A 31 2.63 -14.27 1.29
CA SER A 31 1.87 -15.50 1.47
C SER A 31 0.38 -15.23 1.55
N ILE A 32 -0.40 -16.22 1.16
CA ILE A 32 -1.85 -16.22 1.33
C ILE A 32 -2.25 -17.18 2.45
N PHE A 33 -3.41 -16.95 3.04
CA PHE A 33 -3.97 -17.76 4.08
C PHE A 33 -5.39 -18.23 3.72
N ILE A 34 -5.58 -19.56 3.65
CA ILE A 34 -6.84 -20.17 3.25
C ILE A 34 -7.30 -21.19 4.29
N SER A 35 -8.60 -21.37 4.44
CA SER A 35 -9.18 -22.39 5.30
C SER A 35 -8.96 -23.79 4.75
N TYR A 36 -9.20 -24.79 5.56
CA TYR A 36 -9.15 -26.20 5.15
C TYR A 36 -10.09 -26.51 3.98
N THR A 37 -11.22 -25.82 3.91
CA THR A 37 -12.25 -25.99 2.87
C THR A 37 -12.11 -25.02 1.71
N GLY A 38 -11.06 -24.18 1.70
CA GLY A 38 -10.71 -23.30 0.59
C GLY A 38 -11.26 -21.87 0.65
N GLU A 39 -11.92 -21.50 1.76
CA GLU A 39 -12.33 -20.11 1.95
C GLU A 39 -11.11 -19.22 2.20
N THR A 40 -11.22 -17.97 1.76
CA THR A 40 -10.17 -16.98 2.00
C THR A 40 -10.18 -16.50 3.44
N LEU A 41 -9.00 -16.43 4.06
CA LEU A 41 -8.82 -15.92 5.42
C LEU A 41 -7.96 -14.64 5.46
N ASP A 42 -7.60 -14.10 4.30
CA ASP A 42 -6.81 -12.90 4.13
C ASP A 42 -7.39 -11.97 3.06
N TYR A 43 -6.73 -10.84 2.81
CA TYR A 43 -7.12 -9.87 1.79
C TYR A 43 -6.51 -10.19 0.41
N LYS A 44 -5.38 -10.87 0.36
CA LYS A 44 -4.63 -11.12 -0.87
C LYS A 44 -5.28 -12.19 -1.75
N THR A 45 -5.81 -13.25 -1.17
CA THR A 45 -6.44 -14.32 -1.93
C THR A 45 -7.60 -13.84 -2.81
N PRO A 46 -8.54 -12.99 -2.33
CA PRO A 46 -9.56 -12.39 -3.21
C PRO A 46 -8.97 -11.58 -4.36
N LEU A 47 -7.92 -10.81 -4.13
CA LEU A 47 -7.22 -10.07 -5.18
C LEU A 47 -6.67 -11.03 -6.25
N LEU A 48 -5.88 -12.03 -5.87
CA LEU A 48 -5.31 -13.00 -6.81
C LEU A 48 -6.37 -13.74 -7.63
N ARG A 49 -7.49 -14.10 -7.01
CA ARG A 49 -8.63 -14.69 -7.72
C ARG A 49 -9.23 -13.73 -8.71
N SER A 50 -9.42 -12.46 -8.34
CA SER A 50 -9.97 -11.43 -9.23
C SER A 50 -9.06 -11.16 -10.43
N LEU A 51 -7.74 -11.17 -10.23
CA LEU A 51 -6.75 -11.02 -11.31
C LEU A 51 -6.84 -12.15 -12.32
N ASN A 52 -6.99 -13.38 -11.86
CA ASN A 52 -7.19 -14.53 -12.75
C ASN A 52 -8.50 -14.45 -13.54
N VAL A 53 -9.57 -14.03 -12.91
CA VAL A 53 -10.88 -13.89 -13.57
C VAL A 53 -10.87 -12.78 -14.61
N ILE A 54 -10.27 -11.62 -14.29
CA ILE A 54 -10.19 -10.51 -15.26
C ILE A 54 -9.26 -10.85 -16.43
N ASP A 55 -8.15 -11.54 -16.18
CA ASP A 55 -7.27 -12.02 -17.24
C ASP A 55 -8.02 -12.91 -18.24
N GLN A 56 -8.73 -13.93 -17.75
CA GLN A 56 -9.52 -14.83 -18.59
C GLN A 56 -10.58 -14.06 -19.39
N ALA A 57 -11.42 -13.28 -18.74
CA ALA A 57 -12.48 -12.53 -19.39
C ALA A 57 -11.96 -11.53 -20.43
N ALA A 58 -10.93 -10.77 -20.09
CA ALA A 58 -10.34 -9.78 -20.99
C ALA A 58 -9.58 -10.44 -22.15
N THR A 59 -8.88 -11.54 -21.91
CA THR A 59 -8.20 -12.30 -22.96
C THR A 59 -9.20 -12.87 -23.96
N ASP A 60 -10.34 -13.39 -23.50
CA ASP A 60 -11.40 -13.90 -24.37
C ASP A 60 -12.01 -12.77 -25.22
N VAL A 61 -12.25 -11.61 -24.65
CA VAL A 61 -12.72 -10.43 -25.40
C VAL A 61 -11.70 -9.99 -26.43
N MET A 62 -10.44 -9.88 -26.06
CA MET A 62 -9.36 -9.46 -26.96
C MET A 62 -9.19 -10.43 -28.13
N LYS A 63 -9.19 -11.73 -27.87
CA LYS A 63 -9.11 -12.77 -28.92
C LYS A 63 -10.31 -12.76 -29.85
N SER A 64 -11.51 -12.53 -29.30
CA SER A 64 -12.75 -12.62 -30.09
C SER A 64 -13.02 -11.37 -30.93
N TYR A 65 -12.62 -10.18 -30.46
CA TYR A 65 -13.06 -8.93 -31.07
C TYR A 65 -11.92 -8.02 -31.56
N PHE A 66 -10.68 -8.17 -31.05
CA PHE A 66 -9.61 -7.21 -31.33
C PHE A 66 -8.34 -7.85 -31.89
N ASP A 67 -7.69 -8.73 -31.15
CA ASP A 67 -6.44 -9.36 -31.54
C ASP A 67 -6.48 -10.86 -31.20
N LYS A 68 -6.08 -11.65 -32.13
CA LYS A 68 -6.12 -13.12 -32.01
C LYS A 68 -4.94 -13.72 -31.28
N ASN A 69 -3.88 -12.94 -31.06
CA ASN A 69 -2.62 -13.43 -30.46
C ASN A 69 -2.40 -13.00 -29.02
N VAL A 70 -3.38 -12.40 -28.37
CA VAL A 70 -3.29 -12.03 -26.94
C VAL A 70 -3.31 -13.28 -26.08
N GLU A 71 -2.24 -13.51 -25.32
CA GLU A 71 -2.12 -14.67 -24.44
C GLU A 71 -2.54 -14.34 -23.00
N LYS A 72 -2.33 -13.10 -22.58
CA LYS A 72 -2.60 -12.65 -21.21
C LYS A 72 -2.96 -11.16 -21.18
N VAL A 73 -3.85 -10.80 -20.28
CA VAL A 73 -4.17 -9.40 -19.92
C VAL A 73 -3.82 -9.17 -18.47
N ILE A 74 -2.97 -8.18 -18.21
CA ILE A 74 -2.47 -7.86 -16.89
C ILE A 74 -3.03 -6.52 -16.44
N PRO A 75 -3.82 -6.45 -15.38
CA PRO A 75 -4.23 -5.18 -14.79
C PRO A 75 -3.07 -4.52 -14.06
N THR A 76 -2.96 -3.22 -14.21
CA THR A 76 -1.96 -2.40 -13.51
C THR A 76 -2.63 -1.51 -12.48
N LEU A 77 -1.89 -1.15 -11.45
CA LEU A 77 -2.33 -0.29 -10.37
C LEU A 77 -1.22 0.71 -10.02
N GLY A 78 -1.60 1.97 -9.88
CA GLY A 78 -0.79 3.00 -9.23
C GLY A 78 -1.48 3.38 -7.94
N TRP A 79 -0.86 3.13 -6.82
CA TRP A 79 -1.36 3.53 -5.51
C TRP A 79 -0.77 4.88 -5.09
N GLU A 80 -1.43 5.53 -4.16
CA GLU A 80 -1.00 6.77 -3.54
C GLU A 80 -1.08 6.61 -2.02
N GLN A 81 0.04 6.90 -1.33
CA GLN A 81 0.03 6.96 0.13
C GLN A 81 0.00 8.41 0.57
N GLU A 82 -1.15 8.81 1.09
CA GLU A 82 -1.36 10.11 1.70
C GLU A 82 -1.16 10.02 3.21
N TYR A 83 -0.46 10.99 3.79
CA TYR A 83 -0.13 10.96 5.20
C TYR A 83 -0.03 12.36 5.80
N PHE A 84 -0.31 12.45 7.10
CA PHE A 84 -0.04 13.64 7.90
C PHE A 84 1.24 13.46 8.70
N LEU A 85 2.12 14.46 8.71
CA LEU A 85 3.30 14.46 9.58
C LEU A 85 3.02 15.29 10.83
N ILE A 86 3.30 14.70 11.98
CA ILE A 86 3.15 15.34 13.28
C ILE A 86 4.48 15.26 14.01
N ASP A 87 4.92 16.38 14.59
CA ASP A 87 6.09 16.38 15.46
C ASP A 87 5.90 15.45 16.65
N SER A 88 6.88 14.58 16.93
CA SER A 88 6.77 13.57 17.98
C SER A 88 6.57 14.16 19.36
N ALA A 89 7.21 15.30 19.67
CA ALA A 89 7.06 15.96 20.97
C ALA A 89 5.66 16.55 21.13
N LEU A 90 5.10 17.10 20.05
CA LEU A 90 3.73 17.60 20.03
C LEU A 90 2.72 16.45 20.13
N PHE A 91 2.95 15.35 19.46
CA PHE A 91 2.13 14.14 19.59
C PHE A 91 2.09 13.65 21.04
N GLN A 92 3.26 13.52 21.68
CA GLN A 92 3.37 13.06 23.06
C GLN A 92 2.74 14.01 24.09
N SER A 93 2.54 15.28 23.74
CA SER A 93 1.85 16.26 24.60
C SER A 93 0.31 16.22 24.50
N ARG A 94 -0.23 15.41 23.59
CA ARG A 94 -1.65 15.36 23.25
C ARG A 94 -2.28 14.02 23.67
N PRO A 95 -3.05 13.99 24.79
CA PRO A 95 -3.71 12.77 25.25
C PRO A 95 -4.66 12.14 24.22
N ASP A 96 -5.39 12.95 23.46
CA ASP A 96 -6.30 12.48 22.42
C ASP A 96 -5.56 11.74 21.31
N LEU A 97 -4.41 12.25 20.85
CA LEU A 97 -3.60 11.59 19.84
C LEU A 97 -3.01 10.27 20.34
N ILE A 98 -2.48 10.26 21.59
CA ILE A 98 -1.90 9.05 22.19
C ILE A 98 -2.95 7.95 22.37
N LEU A 99 -4.12 8.30 22.91
CA LEU A 99 -5.13 7.33 23.30
C LEU A 99 -5.99 6.84 22.13
N THR A 100 -6.20 7.66 21.10
CA THR A 100 -7.16 7.36 20.03
C THR A 100 -6.57 7.38 18.62
N GLY A 101 -5.33 7.85 18.46
CA GLY A 101 -4.69 7.99 17.15
C GLY A 101 -5.29 9.09 16.27
N ARG A 102 -6.14 9.95 16.83
CA ARG A 102 -6.80 11.04 16.11
C ARG A 102 -7.04 12.27 16.99
N THR A 103 -7.26 13.41 16.35
CA THR A 103 -7.60 14.65 17.04
C THR A 103 -9.06 14.61 17.52
N LEU A 104 -9.26 14.73 18.82
CA LEU A 104 -10.59 14.87 19.46
C LEU A 104 -10.79 16.26 20.07
N LEU A 105 -9.71 16.90 20.47
CA LEU A 105 -9.70 18.17 21.18
C LEU A 105 -8.98 19.22 20.31
N GLY A 106 -9.39 20.45 20.42
CA GLY A 106 -8.73 21.56 19.75
C GLY A 106 -9.65 22.42 18.90
N HIS A 107 -9.05 23.24 18.10
CA HIS A 107 -9.70 24.20 17.22
C HIS A 107 -9.41 23.85 15.75
N SER A 108 -10.18 24.40 14.83
CA SER A 108 -9.88 24.35 13.40
C SER A 108 -8.47 24.87 13.11
N PRO A 109 -7.75 24.34 12.11
CA PRO A 109 -6.45 24.87 11.73
C PRO A 109 -6.57 26.35 11.28
N ALA A 110 -5.49 27.10 11.46
CA ALA A 110 -5.42 28.49 11.05
C ALA A 110 -5.55 28.66 9.53
N LYS A 111 -5.09 27.68 8.77
CA LYS A 111 -5.27 27.58 7.33
C LYS A 111 -6.11 26.36 7.01
N GLY A 112 -7.02 26.50 6.05
CA GLY A 112 -7.79 25.40 5.46
C GLY A 112 -7.27 25.04 4.09
N GLN A 113 -8.18 24.69 3.19
CA GLN A 113 -7.87 24.26 1.82
C GLN A 113 -8.16 25.33 0.78
N GLN A 114 -8.20 26.61 1.19
CA GLN A 114 -8.56 27.72 0.31
C GLN A 114 -7.55 27.84 -0.83
N LEU A 115 -8.08 27.94 -2.05
CA LEU A 115 -7.31 28.13 -3.28
C LEU A 115 -6.26 27.04 -3.54
N ASP A 116 -6.37 25.89 -2.90
CA ASP A 116 -5.40 24.79 -2.98
C ASP A 116 -3.96 25.25 -2.65
N ASP A 117 -3.85 26.22 -1.76
CA ASP A 117 -2.60 26.94 -1.47
C ASP A 117 -1.50 26.00 -0.97
N HIS A 118 -1.85 25.01 -0.13
CA HIS A 118 -0.89 24.01 0.33
C HIS A 118 -0.46 23.08 -0.80
N TYR A 119 -1.39 22.64 -1.63
CA TYR A 119 -1.13 21.73 -2.75
C TYR A 119 -0.09 22.27 -3.73
N PHE A 120 -0.19 23.54 -4.09
CA PHE A 120 0.74 24.22 -5.00
C PHE A 120 1.95 24.87 -4.30
N GLY A 121 2.03 24.76 -2.98
CA GLY A 121 3.13 25.31 -2.20
C GLY A 121 4.42 24.52 -2.28
N SER A 122 5.48 25.08 -1.74
CA SER A 122 6.76 24.35 -1.57
C SER A 122 6.67 23.36 -0.40
N ILE A 123 7.34 22.23 -0.54
CA ILE A 123 7.45 21.24 0.54
C ILE A 123 8.40 21.81 1.61
N PRO A 124 7.99 21.89 2.89
CA PRO A 124 8.86 22.35 3.97
C PRO A 124 10.14 21.50 4.06
N THR A 125 11.28 22.12 4.33
CA THR A 125 12.58 21.45 4.34
C THR A 125 12.61 20.21 5.25
N ARG A 126 12.01 20.27 6.43
CA ARG A 126 11.93 19.13 7.37
C ARG A 126 11.18 17.96 6.75
N THR A 127 10.05 18.22 6.11
CA THR A 127 9.26 17.23 5.40
C THR A 127 9.99 16.67 4.18
N LEU A 128 10.64 17.53 3.40
CA LEU A 128 11.42 17.10 2.24
C LEU A 128 12.58 16.16 2.63
N ASN A 129 13.23 16.41 3.75
CA ASN A 129 14.29 15.53 4.25
C ASN A 129 13.72 14.16 4.64
N PHE A 130 12.58 14.12 5.33
CA PHE A 130 11.86 12.88 5.62
C PHE A 130 11.52 12.11 4.33
N MET A 131 10.96 12.79 3.32
CA MET A 131 10.60 12.16 2.04
C MET A 131 11.81 11.56 1.32
N LYS A 132 12.97 12.21 1.40
CA LYS A 132 14.21 11.69 0.80
C LYS A 132 14.70 10.42 1.49
N GLU A 133 14.63 10.38 2.82
CA GLU A 133 15.00 9.19 3.59
C GLU A 133 14.02 8.05 3.32
N LEU A 134 12.71 8.35 3.32
CA LEU A 134 11.67 7.39 3.02
C LEU A 134 11.85 6.74 1.64
N GLU A 135 12.14 7.54 0.62
CA GLU A 135 12.40 7.03 -0.74
C GLU A 135 13.57 6.04 -0.75
N ILE A 136 14.66 6.34 -0.03
CA ILE A 136 15.82 5.44 0.06
C ILE A 136 15.44 4.11 0.74
N GLU A 137 14.65 4.16 1.81
CA GLU A 137 14.19 2.94 2.50
C GLU A 137 13.23 2.14 1.61
N CYS A 138 12.33 2.80 0.89
CA CYS A 138 11.46 2.15 -0.10
C CYS A 138 12.28 1.45 -1.20
N MET A 139 13.31 2.11 -1.74
CA MET A 139 14.18 1.52 -2.76
C MET A 139 14.90 0.26 -2.27
N LYS A 140 15.31 0.21 -1.00
CA LYS A 140 15.92 -0.99 -0.40
C LYS A 140 14.97 -2.19 -0.37
N LEU A 141 13.67 -1.92 -0.31
CA LEU A 141 12.61 -2.93 -0.36
C LEU A 141 12.12 -3.23 -1.78
N GLY A 142 12.66 -2.54 -2.78
CA GLY A 142 12.24 -2.70 -4.17
C GLY A 142 11.00 -1.89 -4.54
N ILE A 143 10.60 -0.92 -3.72
CA ILE A 143 9.43 -0.06 -3.95
C ILE A 143 9.87 1.19 -4.74
N PRO A 144 9.46 1.36 -6.01
CA PRO A 144 9.96 2.42 -6.89
C PRO A 144 9.20 3.74 -6.69
N VAL A 145 9.37 4.39 -5.54
CA VAL A 145 8.76 5.69 -5.24
C VAL A 145 9.32 6.76 -6.18
N THR A 146 8.41 7.55 -6.77
CA THR A 146 8.76 8.59 -7.75
C THR A 146 8.24 9.97 -7.38
N THR A 147 7.27 10.06 -6.48
CA THR A 147 6.56 11.31 -6.16
C THR A 147 6.86 11.76 -4.73
N ARG A 148 7.13 13.05 -4.57
CA ARG A 148 7.15 13.79 -3.31
C ARG A 148 6.20 14.95 -3.47
N HIS A 149 5.08 14.93 -2.76
CA HIS A 149 3.99 15.85 -3.04
C HIS A 149 3.34 16.43 -1.78
N ASN A 150 2.90 17.70 -1.88
CA ASN A 150 1.96 18.27 -0.93
C ASN A 150 0.54 17.88 -1.34
N GLU A 151 -0.29 17.53 -0.36
CA GLU A 151 -1.71 17.37 -0.56
C GLU A 151 -2.50 18.61 -0.18
N VAL A 152 -3.80 18.61 -0.46
CA VAL A 152 -4.67 19.81 -0.30
C VAL A 152 -4.75 20.27 1.14
N ALA A 153 -4.85 19.35 2.10
CA ALA A 153 -4.95 19.72 3.51
C ALA A 153 -3.59 20.17 4.06
N PRO A 154 -3.56 21.18 4.93
CA PRO A 154 -2.35 21.58 5.60
C PRO A 154 -1.67 20.40 6.32
N ASN A 155 -0.36 20.25 6.09
CA ASN A 155 0.47 19.18 6.65
C ASN A 155 0.11 17.77 6.17
N GLN A 156 -0.64 17.64 5.11
CA GLN A 156 -0.89 16.40 4.38
C GLN A 156 0.07 16.31 3.20
N PHE A 157 0.65 15.15 3.02
CA PHE A 157 1.65 14.87 2.00
C PHE A 157 1.38 13.52 1.35
N GLU A 158 1.99 13.30 0.22
CA GLU A 158 1.81 12.08 -0.57
C GLU A 158 3.15 11.50 -1.01
N LEU A 159 3.19 10.21 -1.14
CA LEU A 159 4.15 9.51 -1.97
C LEU A 159 3.41 8.56 -2.92
N ALA A 160 3.93 8.42 -4.13
CA ALA A 160 3.42 7.48 -5.11
C ALA A 160 4.58 6.80 -5.84
N PRO A 161 4.50 5.50 -6.12
CA PRO A 161 5.48 4.79 -6.93
C PRO A 161 5.13 4.84 -8.42
N MET A 162 5.96 4.26 -9.24
CA MET A 162 5.54 3.85 -10.58
C MET A 162 4.45 2.78 -10.47
N PHE A 163 3.46 2.86 -11.38
CA PHE A 163 2.45 1.82 -11.46
C PHE A 163 3.08 0.48 -11.88
N GLU A 164 2.54 -0.58 -11.31
CA GLU A 164 3.02 -1.95 -11.52
C GLU A 164 1.84 -2.90 -11.80
N GLU A 165 2.14 -4.15 -12.04
CA GLU A 165 1.13 -5.21 -11.99
C GLU A 165 0.40 -5.15 -10.64
N ALA A 166 -0.93 -5.32 -10.66
CA ALA A 166 -1.77 -4.96 -9.52
C ALA A 166 -1.43 -5.70 -8.23
N ASN A 167 -0.98 -6.97 -8.28
CA ASN A 167 -0.59 -7.70 -7.09
C ASN A 167 0.69 -7.15 -6.47
N VAL A 168 1.70 -6.86 -7.29
CA VAL A 168 2.96 -6.26 -6.85
C VAL A 168 2.71 -4.85 -6.30
N ALA A 169 1.87 -4.07 -6.98
CA ALA A 169 1.51 -2.73 -6.52
C ALA A 169 0.82 -2.73 -5.15
N VAL A 170 -0.07 -3.69 -4.89
CA VAL A 170 -0.72 -3.85 -3.56
C VAL A 170 0.28 -4.22 -2.49
N ASP A 171 1.27 -5.05 -2.79
CA ASP A 171 2.31 -5.40 -1.82
C ASP A 171 3.26 -4.22 -1.51
N HIS A 172 3.44 -3.30 -2.47
CA HIS A 172 4.21 -2.09 -2.23
C HIS A 172 3.49 -1.07 -1.34
N ASN A 173 2.17 -1.09 -1.31
CA ASN A 173 1.34 -0.17 -0.52
C ASN A 173 1.26 -0.59 0.95
#